data_162f2e7bbf12132e5ee0a49fdf3cc36d
#
_entry.id   162f2e7bbf12132e5ee0a49fdf3cc36d
#
_cell.length_a   1.000
_cell.length_b   1.000
_cell.length_c   1.000
_cell.angle_alpha   90.00
_cell.angle_beta   90.00
_cell.angle_gamma   90.00
#
_symmetry.space_group_name_H-M   'P 1'
#
loop_
_entity.id
_entity.type
_entity.pdbx_description
1 polymer ?
#
loop_
_entity_poly.entity_id
_entity_poly.type
_entity_poly.pdbx_seq_one_letter_code
_entity_poly.pdbx_strand_id
1 'polypeptide(L)'
;MKIFKSPTIFFKAILIASSVLIIKTFAFIHLFLLGNKMSELIELSDITIVFTGAFFVFGLLLAATMSDFKESEKIPGEVASNLEAIKDWVYLAFKAPRTKGLPLSEKPLDKFMLRNELLGLTDGIIDWLYSHNKDSKEIFPLLRRGNEIAYCFAEHGVDKEAIKGIQENTNAMR
;
A
#
# COMPACT_ATOMS: atom_id res chain seq x y z
N MET A 1 -8.23 2.40 16.39
CA MET A 1 -8.72 3.60 15.70
C MET A 1 -7.93 4.80 16.21
N LYS A 2 -6.80 5.17 15.53
CA LYS A 2 -5.90 6.28 15.92
C LYS A 2 -5.71 7.21 14.72
N ILE A 3 -6.83 7.78 14.22
CA ILE A 3 -6.85 8.60 12.99
C ILE A 3 -6.35 10.03 13.19
N PHE A 4 -6.11 10.49 14.43
CA PHE A 4 -5.66 11.86 14.71
C PHE A 4 -4.33 11.90 15.45
N LYS A 5 -3.23 11.51 14.80
CA LYS A 5 -1.88 11.59 15.39
C LYS A 5 -0.91 12.55 14.68
N SER A 6 -1.40 13.52 13.91
CA SER A 6 -0.55 14.66 13.56
C SER A 6 -1.27 15.98 13.90
N PRO A 7 -1.05 16.51 15.13
CA PRO A 7 -1.56 17.84 15.51
C PRO A 7 -1.09 18.92 14.53
N THR A 8 -0.02 18.68 13.81
CA THR A 8 0.56 19.56 12.78
C THR A 8 -0.36 19.76 11.57
N ILE A 9 -1.06 18.73 11.10
CA ILE A 9 -1.96 18.86 9.94
C ILE A 9 -3.21 19.65 10.35
N PHE A 10 -3.76 19.33 11.51
CA PHE A 10 -4.91 20.06 12.06
C PHE A 10 -4.59 21.54 12.31
N PHE A 11 -3.40 21.83 12.86
CA PHE A 11 -2.94 23.20 13.09
C PHE A 11 -2.74 23.97 11.77
N LYS A 12 -2.17 23.33 10.74
CA LYS A 12 -2.03 23.94 9.41
C LYS A 12 -3.37 24.22 8.75
N ALA A 13 -4.33 23.31 8.87
CA ALA A 13 -5.67 23.48 8.32
C ALA A 13 -6.43 24.66 9.02
N ILE A 14 -6.32 24.76 10.35
CA ILE A 14 -6.90 25.89 11.10
C ILE A 14 -6.23 27.21 10.70
N LEU A 15 -4.91 27.23 10.53
CA LEU A 15 -4.17 28.43 10.16
C LEU A 15 -4.57 28.93 8.76
N ILE A 16 -4.78 28.03 7.80
CA ILE A 16 -5.26 28.35 6.46
C ILE A 16 -6.72 28.84 6.53
N ALA A 17 -7.58 28.14 7.26
CA ALA A 17 -8.99 28.54 7.39
C ALA A 17 -9.13 29.90 8.08
N SER A 18 -8.35 30.18 9.12
CA SER A 18 -8.37 31.47 9.82
C SER A 18 -7.84 32.60 8.93
N SER A 19 -6.79 32.36 8.13
CA SER A 19 -6.27 33.38 7.22
C SER A 19 -7.30 33.76 6.13
N VAL A 20 -8.01 32.77 5.57
CA VAL A 20 -9.09 33.00 4.60
C VAL A 20 -10.24 33.79 5.24
N LEU A 21 -10.60 33.46 6.50
CA LEU A 21 -11.66 34.18 7.23
C LEU A 21 -11.27 35.63 7.51
N ILE A 22 -10.03 35.89 7.89
CA ILE A 22 -9.50 37.24 8.14
C ILE A 22 -9.53 38.07 6.85
N ILE A 23 -9.06 37.50 5.71
CA ILE A 23 -9.08 38.16 4.42
C ILE A 23 -10.52 38.50 4.01
N LYS A 24 -11.46 37.56 4.19
CA LYS A 24 -12.87 37.77 3.86
C LYS A 24 -13.50 38.85 4.72
N THR A 25 -13.22 38.85 6.03
CA THR A 25 -13.74 39.86 6.96
C THR A 25 -13.16 41.23 6.63
N PHE A 26 -11.85 41.31 6.31
CA PHE A 26 -11.22 42.56 5.94
C PHE A 26 -11.78 43.11 4.60
N ALA A 27 -11.96 42.24 3.60
CA ALA A 27 -12.60 42.61 2.34
C ALA A 27 -14.02 43.11 2.54
N PHE A 28 -14.82 42.46 3.42
CA PHE A 28 -16.19 42.88 3.74
C PHE A 28 -16.22 44.24 4.43
N ILE A 29 -15.35 44.46 5.44
CA ILE A 29 -15.25 45.76 6.14
C ILE A 29 -14.81 46.85 5.19
N HIS A 30 -13.84 46.57 4.31
CA HIS A 30 -13.34 47.53 3.32
C HIS A 30 -14.43 47.93 2.28
N LEU A 31 -15.22 46.93 1.83
CA LEU A 31 -16.37 47.14 0.96
C LEU A 31 -17.46 47.96 1.62
N PHE A 32 -17.69 47.72 2.91
CA PHE A 32 -18.71 48.44 3.71
C PHE A 32 -18.31 49.90 4.00
N LEU A 33 -17.00 50.14 4.28
CA LEU A 33 -16.49 51.48 4.61
C LEU A 33 -16.30 52.38 3.38
N LEU A 34 -15.97 51.84 2.23
CA LEU A 34 -15.69 52.60 1.01
C LEU A 34 -16.88 52.85 0.11
N GLY A 35 -18.06 52.34 0.50
CA GLY A 35 -19.36 52.60 -0.17
C GLY A 35 -19.28 52.35 -1.68
N ASN A 36 -20.15 51.54 -2.16
CA ASN A 36 -20.60 51.25 -3.55
C ASN A 36 -19.73 51.47 -4.79
N LYS A 37 -18.56 52.08 -4.70
CA LYS A 37 -17.68 52.30 -5.86
C LYS A 37 -16.86 51.08 -6.26
N MET A 38 -16.76 50.05 -5.38
CA MET A 38 -16.01 48.81 -5.67
C MET A 38 -16.93 47.70 -6.24
N SER A 39 -18.25 47.86 -6.19
CA SER A 39 -19.17 46.87 -6.77
C SER A 39 -19.11 46.81 -8.31
N GLU A 40 -18.56 47.83 -8.95
CA GLU A 40 -18.34 47.85 -10.39
C GLU A 40 -17.04 47.18 -10.81
N LEU A 41 -16.09 46.94 -9.87
CA LEU A 41 -14.78 46.38 -10.15
C LEU A 41 -14.66 44.86 -9.96
N ILE A 42 -15.55 44.29 -9.16
CA ILE A 42 -15.59 42.84 -8.90
C ILE A 42 -17.05 42.39 -9.09
N GLU A 43 -17.31 41.84 -10.26
CA GLU A 43 -18.60 41.20 -10.52
C GLU A 43 -18.75 39.94 -9.67
N LEU A 44 -19.98 39.67 -9.22
CA LEU A 44 -20.30 38.45 -8.47
C LEU A 44 -19.91 37.17 -9.24
N SER A 45 -19.88 37.27 -10.57
CA SER A 45 -19.42 36.24 -11.50
C SER A 45 -17.95 35.89 -11.29
N ASP A 46 -17.06 36.86 -11.04
CA ASP A 46 -15.63 36.61 -10.85
C ASP A 46 -15.36 35.84 -9.56
N ILE A 47 -16.09 36.18 -8.49
CA ILE A 47 -16.04 35.46 -7.23
C ILE A 47 -16.52 34.02 -7.42
N THR A 48 -17.57 33.81 -8.20
CA THR A 48 -18.12 32.49 -8.49
C THR A 48 -17.13 31.63 -9.26
N ILE A 49 -16.41 32.20 -10.24
CA ILE A 49 -15.37 31.50 -11.01
C ILE A 49 -14.24 31.03 -10.09
N VAL A 50 -13.76 31.90 -9.20
CA VAL A 50 -12.69 31.55 -8.23
C VAL A 50 -13.13 30.44 -7.30
N PHE A 51 -14.34 30.52 -6.76
CA PHE A 51 -14.89 29.45 -5.90
C PHE A 51 -15.07 28.14 -6.65
N THR A 52 -15.60 28.18 -7.86
CA THR A 52 -15.77 26.98 -8.70
C THR A 52 -14.41 26.35 -9.01
N GLY A 53 -13.39 27.14 -9.36
CA GLY A 53 -12.04 26.67 -9.56
C GLY A 53 -11.42 26.04 -8.30
N ALA A 54 -11.61 26.68 -7.14
CA ALA A 54 -11.16 26.15 -5.87
C ALA A 54 -11.83 24.80 -5.52
N PHE A 55 -13.16 24.70 -5.67
CA PHE A 55 -13.89 23.45 -5.45
C PHE A 55 -13.45 22.34 -6.41
N PHE A 56 -13.17 22.69 -7.66
CA PHE A 56 -12.66 21.73 -8.64
C PHE A 56 -11.28 21.18 -8.24
N VAL A 57 -10.35 22.05 -7.82
CA VAL A 57 -9.03 21.66 -7.33
C VAL A 57 -9.15 20.80 -6.06
N PHE A 58 -9.99 21.18 -5.12
CA PHE A 58 -10.28 20.38 -3.93
C PHE A 58 -10.85 19.00 -4.26
N GLY A 59 -11.78 18.94 -5.23
CA GLY A 59 -12.34 17.68 -5.72
C GLY A 59 -11.28 16.75 -6.31
N LEU A 60 -10.38 17.30 -7.13
CA LEU A 60 -9.26 16.53 -7.70
C LEU A 60 -8.29 16.03 -6.62
N LEU A 61 -7.92 16.88 -5.67
CA LEU A 61 -7.05 16.49 -4.56
C LEU A 61 -7.69 15.41 -3.69
N LEU A 62 -8.99 15.54 -3.41
CA LEU A 62 -9.71 14.54 -2.64
C LEU A 62 -9.80 13.21 -3.40
N ALA A 63 -10.09 13.25 -4.70
CA ALA A 63 -10.14 12.06 -5.54
C ALA A 63 -8.77 11.34 -5.59
N ALA A 64 -7.67 12.10 -5.74
CA ALA A 64 -6.32 11.55 -5.72
C ALA A 64 -6.00 10.90 -4.35
N THR A 65 -6.25 11.59 -3.26
CA THR A 65 -6.01 11.06 -1.90
C THR A 65 -6.87 9.84 -1.58
N MET A 66 -8.12 9.80 -2.05
CA MET A 66 -8.97 8.61 -1.90
C MET A 66 -8.51 7.44 -2.75
N SER A 67 -7.95 7.70 -3.94
CA SER A 67 -7.34 6.65 -4.78
C SER A 67 -6.14 6.03 -4.09
N ASP A 68 -5.22 6.86 -3.60
CA ASP A 68 -4.03 6.41 -2.86
C ASP A 68 -4.41 5.63 -1.60
N PHE A 69 -5.45 6.07 -0.89
CA PHE A 69 -5.95 5.39 0.29
C PHE A 69 -6.51 4.00 -0.05
N LYS A 70 -7.34 3.88 -1.09
CA LYS A 70 -7.88 2.60 -1.57
C LYS A 70 -6.77 1.65 -2.02
N GLU A 71 -5.75 2.17 -2.71
CA GLU A 71 -4.61 1.38 -3.13
C GLU A 71 -3.82 0.86 -1.92
N SER A 72 -3.59 1.68 -0.90
CA SER A 72 -2.91 1.26 0.32
C SER A 72 -3.69 0.24 1.15
N GLU A 73 -5.03 0.27 1.12
CA GLU A 73 -5.87 -0.76 1.75
C GLU A 73 -5.83 -2.10 1.00
N LYS A 74 -5.62 -2.06 -0.31
CA LYS A 74 -5.56 -3.25 -1.17
C LYS A 74 -4.28 -4.07 -0.96
N ILE A 75 -3.15 -3.40 -0.69
CA ILE A 75 -1.84 -4.04 -0.54
C ILE A 75 -1.83 -5.18 0.49
N PRO A 76 -2.34 -5.02 1.74
CA PRO A 76 -2.36 -6.12 2.69
C PRO A 76 -3.17 -7.34 2.22
N GLY A 77 -4.28 -7.09 1.51
CA GLY A 77 -5.10 -8.15 0.93
C GLY A 77 -4.39 -8.92 -0.17
N GLU A 78 -3.67 -8.22 -1.06
CA GLU A 78 -2.87 -8.83 -2.12
C GLU A 78 -1.71 -9.65 -1.55
N VAL A 79 -1.02 -9.13 -0.55
CA VAL A 79 0.06 -9.86 0.15
C VAL A 79 -0.49 -11.12 0.82
N ALA A 80 -1.61 -11.03 1.53
CA ALA A 80 -2.25 -12.18 2.16
C ALA A 80 -2.64 -13.25 1.13
N SER A 81 -3.22 -12.85 -0.01
CA SER A 81 -3.59 -13.75 -1.10
C SER A 81 -2.36 -14.46 -1.69
N ASN A 82 -1.26 -13.75 -1.92
CA ASN A 82 -0.03 -14.33 -2.43
C ASN A 82 0.60 -15.31 -1.42
N LEU A 83 0.57 -15.01 -0.13
CA LEU A 83 1.06 -15.93 0.92
C LEU A 83 0.22 -17.20 1.00
N GLU A 84 -1.11 -17.07 0.88
CA GLU A 84 -2.01 -18.22 0.84
C GLU A 84 -1.76 -19.08 -0.40
N ALA A 85 -1.56 -18.47 -1.55
CA ALA A 85 -1.21 -19.17 -2.78
C ALA A 85 0.15 -19.90 -2.66
N ILE A 86 1.16 -19.30 -2.06
CA ILE A 86 2.46 -19.96 -1.79
C ILE A 86 2.25 -21.21 -0.89
N LYS A 87 1.47 -21.07 0.17
CA LYS A 87 1.13 -22.19 1.06
C LYS A 87 0.45 -23.32 0.30
N ASP A 88 -0.50 -23.01 -0.57
CA ASP A 88 -1.20 -23.99 -1.38
C ASP A 88 -0.28 -24.70 -2.37
N TRP A 89 0.60 -23.96 -3.04
CA TRP A 89 1.63 -24.54 -3.92
C TRP A 89 2.61 -25.43 -3.17
N VAL A 90 3.04 -25.03 -1.98
CA VAL A 90 3.89 -25.86 -1.10
C VAL A 90 3.15 -27.16 -0.75
N TYR A 91 1.87 -27.08 -0.40
CA TYR A 91 1.06 -28.25 -0.08
C TYR A 91 0.88 -29.20 -1.29
N LEU A 92 0.61 -28.64 -2.47
CA LEU A 92 0.52 -29.40 -3.71
C LEU A 92 1.85 -30.06 -4.06
N ALA A 93 2.98 -29.37 -3.87
CA ALA A 93 4.32 -29.88 -4.09
C ALA A 93 4.62 -31.12 -3.24
N PHE A 94 4.11 -31.19 -2.02
CA PHE A 94 4.22 -32.37 -1.17
C PHE A 94 3.38 -33.55 -1.63
N LYS A 95 2.27 -33.30 -2.29
CA LYS A 95 1.36 -34.35 -2.79
C LYS A 95 1.67 -34.81 -4.19
N ALA A 96 2.34 -33.97 -5.00
CA ALA A 96 2.66 -34.28 -6.38
C ALA A 96 3.60 -35.49 -6.48
N PRO A 97 3.38 -36.39 -7.43
CA PRO A 97 4.32 -37.45 -7.71
C PRO A 97 5.64 -36.84 -8.20
N ARG A 98 6.75 -37.29 -7.63
CA ARG A 98 8.10 -36.82 -8.02
C ARG A 98 8.34 -37.18 -9.48
N THR A 99 8.90 -36.24 -10.24
CA THR A 99 9.23 -36.47 -11.65
C THR A 99 10.33 -37.49 -11.75
N LYS A 100 10.05 -38.64 -12.41
CA LYS A 100 11.02 -39.70 -12.63
C LYS A 100 12.15 -39.18 -13.55
N GLY A 101 13.40 -39.28 -13.11
CA GLY A 101 14.58 -39.04 -13.97
C GLY A 101 15.42 -37.80 -13.62
N LEU A 102 15.05 -36.99 -12.63
CA LEU A 102 15.97 -35.97 -12.11
C LEU A 102 16.87 -36.56 -11.02
N PRO A 103 18.15 -36.14 -10.93
CA PRO A 103 19.03 -36.54 -9.83
C PRO A 103 18.41 -36.04 -8.54
N LEU A 104 17.85 -36.97 -7.76
CA LEU A 104 17.30 -36.70 -6.45
C LEU A 104 18.46 -36.35 -5.51
N SER A 105 18.28 -35.26 -4.76
CA SER A 105 19.06 -35.05 -3.54
C SER A 105 18.96 -36.34 -2.69
N GLU A 106 20.11 -36.88 -2.24
CA GLU A 106 20.16 -38.08 -1.39
C GLU A 106 19.41 -37.87 -0.05
N LYS A 107 19.14 -36.62 0.32
CA LYS A 107 18.40 -36.29 1.53
C LYS A 107 16.89 -36.23 1.26
N PRO A 108 16.07 -36.88 2.08
CA PRO A 108 14.62 -36.75 1.98
C PRO A 108 14.19 -35.30 2.23
N LEU A 109 13.18 -34.88 1.50
CA LEU A 109 12.58 -33.54 1.68
C LEU A 109 12.07 -33.39 3.12
N ASP A 110 12.68 -32.51 3.88
CA ASP A 110 12.30 -32.28 5.28
C ASP A 110 11.07 -31.37 5.35
N LYS A 111 9.92 -31.98 5.62
CA LYS A 111 8.65 -31.28 5.78
C LYS A 111 8.64 -30.30 6.94
N PHE A 112 9.36 -30.61 8.01
CA PHE A 112 9.40 -29.75 9.20
C PHE A 112 10.22 -28.49 8.93
N MET A 113 11.35 -28.62 8.27
CA MET A 113 12.18 -27.50 7.84
C MET A 113 11.40 -26.55 6.94
N LEU A 114 10.75 -27.06 5.89
CA LEU A 114 9.98 -26.25 4.94
C LEU A 114 8.77 -25.57 5.58
N ARG A 115 8.11 -26.25 6.53
CA ARG A 115 7.03 -25.64 7.31
C ARG A 115 7.55 -24.45 8.13
N ASN A 116 8.71 -24.59 8.76
CA ASN A 116 9.31 -23.51 9.56
C ASN A 116 9.76 -22.34 8.66
N GLU A 117 10.29 -22.61 7.48
CA GLU A 117 10.64 -21.57 6.51
C GLU A 117 9.39 -20.80 6.03
N LEU A 118 8.31 -21.53 5.73
CA LEU A 118 7.03 -20.90 5.35
C LEU A 118 6.44 -20.07 6.48
N LEU A 119 6.47 -20.56 7.72
CA LEU A 119 6.02 -19.78 8.88
C LEU A 119 6.89 -18.55 9.08
N GLY A 120 8.23 -18.70 8.99
CA GLY A 120 9.15 -17.57 9.12
C GLY A 120 8.98 -16.52 8.01
N LEU A 121 8.62 -16.93 6.79
CA LEU A 121 8.24 -16.02 5.71
C LEU A 121 6.95 -15.26 6.05
N THR A 122 5.92 -15.99 6.48
CA THR A 122 4.59 -15.42 6.76
C THR A 122 4.66 -14.44 7.94
N ASP A 123 5.23 -14.87 9.06
CA ASP A 123 5.35 -14.05 10.27
C ASP A 123 6.22 -12.81 10.00
N GLY A 124 7.35 -12.99 9.28
CA GLY A 124 8.22 -11.88 8.94
C GLY A 124 7.53 -10.83 8.05
N ILE A 125 6.73 -11.24 7.07
CA ILE A 125 5.97 -10.30 6.22
C ILE A 125 4.87 -9.61 7.03
N ILE A 126 4.16 -10.33 7.90
CA ILE A 126 3.14 -9.76 8.77
C ILE A 126 3.78 -8.72 9.71
N ASP A 127 4.88 -9.06 10.36
CA ASP A 127 5.61 -8.14 11.23
C ASP A 127 6.09 -6.89 10.47
N TRP A 128 6.60 -7.08 9.25
CA TRP A 128 6.99 -5.97 8.40
C TRP A 128 5.80 -5.08 8.03
N LEU A 129 4.65 -5.63 7.65
CA LEU A 129 3.44 -4.88 7.31
C LEU A 129 2.92 -4.03 8.47
N TYR A 130 3.01 -4.54 9.70
CA TYR A 130 2.55 -3.84 10.90
C TYR A 130 3.63 -3.01 11.58
N SER A 131 4.89 -3.07 11.13
CA SER A 131 5.96 -2.25 11.71
C SER A 131 5.73 -0.77 11.43
N HIS A 132 6.05 0.09 12.42
CA HIS A 132 5.92 1.53 12.28
C HIS A 132 7.04 2.16 11.44
N ASN A 133 8.16 1.45 11.28
CA ASN A 133 9.37 1.94 10.63
C ASN A 133 9.69 1.02 9.44
N LYS A 134 8.89 1.13 8.39
CA LYS A 134 9.02 0.27 7.19
C LYS A 134 10.21 0.73 6.35
N ASP A 135 11.33 0.02 6.44
CA ASP A 135 12.33 0.09 5.39
C ASP A 135 11.99 -0.94 4.31
N SER A 136 11.77 -0.47 3.08
CA SER A 136 11.50 -1.35 1.94
C SER A 136 12.63 -2.37 1.70
N LYS A 137 13.83 -2.12 2.23
CA LYS A 137 14.94 -3.07 2.14
C LYS A 137 14.76 -4.30 3.02
N GLU A 138 13.99 -4.21 4.09
CA GLU A 138 13.76 -5.31 5.03
C GLU A 138 12.87 -6.41 4.44
N ILE A 139 12.06 -6.10 3.43
CA ILE A 139 11.22 -7.10 2.77
C ILE A 139 12.04 -8.06 1.89
N PHE A 140 13.16 -7.62 1.30
CA PHE A 140 13.92 -8.43 0.36
C PHE A 140 14.49 -9.73 0.96
N PRO A 141 15.05 -9.72 2.19
CA PRO A 141 15.47 -10.96 2.85
C PRO A 141 14.32 -11.94 3.09
N LEU A 142 13.09 -11.41 3.35
CA LEU A 142 11.90 -12.24 3.54
C LEU A 142 11.47 -12.89 2.23
N LEU A 143 11.39 -12.12 1.14
CA LEU A 143 11.06 -12.65 -0.19
C LEU A 143 12.11 -13.66 -0.69
N ARG A 144 13.37 -13.51 -0.28
CA ARG A 144 14.41 -14.48 -0.57
C ARG A 144 14.09 -15.86 0.01
N ARG A 145 13.51 -15.95 1.21
CA ARG A 145 13.08 -17.24 1.80
C ARG A 145 12.04 -17.95 0.93
N GLY A 146 11.10 -17.22 0.31
CA GLY A 146 10.15 -17.80 -0.64
C GLY A 146 10.86 -18.46 -1.84
N ASN A 147 11.88 -17.80 -2.38
CA ASN A 147 12.68 -18.38 -3.45
C ASN A 147 13.52 -19.58 -2.96
N GLU A 148 14.03 -19.56 -1.73
CA GLU A 148 14.78 -20.68 -1.15
C GLU A 148 13.90 -21.94 -1.00
N ILE A 149 12.62 -21.77 -0.63
CA ILE A 149 11.63 -22.85 -0.65
C ILE A 149 11.48 -23.43 -2.07
N ALA A 150 11.34 -22.55 -3.09
CA ALA A 150 11.23 -22.98 -4.48
C ALA A 150 12.47 -23.74 -4.97
N TYR A 151 13.68 -23.29 -4.61
CA TYR A 151 14.93 -23.98 -4.91
C TYR A 151 15.02 -25.34 -4.23
N CYS A 152 14.64 -25.44 -2.96
CA CYS A 152 14.61 -26.70 -2.24
C CYS A 152 13.72 -27.73 -2.95
N PHE A 153 12.55 -27.31 -3.44
CA PHE A 153 11.69 -28.20 -4.23
C PHE A 153 12.32 -28.58 -5.58
N ALA A 154 13.00 -27.67 -6.24
CA ALA A 154 13.70 -27.95 -7.50
C ALA A 154 14.78 -29.03 -7.33
N GLU A 155 15.59 -28.95 -6.26
CA GLU A 155 16.62 -29.94 -5.93
C GLU A 155 16.06 -31.34 -5.64
N HIS A 156 14.80 -31.39 -5.16
CA HIS A 156 14.14 -32.66 -4.85
C HIS A 156 13.26 -33.20 -5.99
N GLY A 157 13.35 -32.60 -7.18
CA GLY A 157 12.65 -33.07 -8.38
C GLY A 157 11.11 -32.92 -8.28
N VAL A 158 10.64 -31.91 -7.57
CA VAL A 158 9.22 -31.59 -7.51
C VAL A 158 8.76 -30.97 -8.83
N ASP A 159 7.46 -31.03 -9.09
CA ASP A 159 6.85 -30.51 -10.31
C ASP A 159 7.19 -29.03 -10.55
N LYS A 160 7.54 -28.74 -11.81
CA LYS A 160 7.95 -27.39 -12.23
C LYS A 160 6.82 -26.36 -12.09
N GLU A 161 5.56 -26.77 -12.21
CA GLU A 161 4.42 -25.87 -12.05
C GLU A 161 4.31 -25.36 -10.60
N ALA A 162 4.53 -26.24 -9.62
CA ALA A 162 4.54 -25.84 -8.21
C ALA A 162 5.68 -24.87 -7.88
N ILE A 163 6.88 -25.15 -8.42
CA ILE A 163 8.04 -24.26 -8.25
C ILE A 163 7.77 -22.89 -8.85
N LYS A 164 7.24 -22.86 -10.07
CA LYS A 164 6.89 -21.63 -10.78
C LYS A 164 5.81 -20.84 -10.01
N GLY A 165 4.76 -21.51 -9.52
CA GLY A 165 3.71 -20.88 -8.73
C GLY A 165 4.25 -20.21 -7.46
N ILE A 166 5.16 -20.85 -6.74
CA ILE A 166 5.80 -20.25 -5.55
C ILE A 166 6.62 -19.02 -5.95
N GLN A 167 7.41 -19.10 -7.02
CA GLN A 167 8.24 -17.99 -7.48
C GLN A 167 7.41 -16.81 -7.98
N GLU A 168 6.34 -17.04 -8.73
CA GLU A 168 5.44 -16.00 -9.24
C GLU A 168 4.78 -15.25 -8.10
N ASN A 169 4.21 -15.96 -7.11
CA ASN A 169 3.56 -15.31 -5.96
C ASN A 169 4.57 -14.59 -5.04
N THR A 170 5.79 -15.14 -4.90
CA THR A 170 6.88 -14.46 -4.17
C THR A 170 7.29 -13.16 -4.87
N ASN A 171 7.40 -13.18 -6.21
CA ASN A 171 7.76 -12.00 -6.98
C ASN A 171 6.63 -10.97 -7.07
N ALA A 172 5.37 -11.40 -7.02
CA ALA A 172 4.22 -10.49 -7.00
C ALA A 172 4.14 -9.63 -5.73
N MET A 173 4.78 -10.07 -4.64
CA MET A 173 4.90 -9.28 -3.40
C MET A 173 6.06 -8.27 -3.42
N ARG A 174 6.83 -8.20 -4.51
CA ARG A 174 8.01 -7.33 -4.66
C ARG A 174 7.63 -5.94 -5.20
#